data_c9f9a18f36dc975a5ed68c316e607a09
#
_entry.id   c9f9a18f36dc975a5ed68c316e607a09
#
_cell.length_a   1.000
_cell.length_b   1.000
_cell.length_c   1.000
_cell.angle_alpha   90.00
_cell.angle_beta   90.00
_cell.angle_gamma   90.00
#
_symmetry.space_group_name_H-M   'P 1'
#
loop_
_entity.id
_entity.type
_entity.pdbx_description
1 polymer ?
#
loop_
_entity_poly.entity_id
_entity_poly.type
_entity_poly.pdbx_seq_one_letter_code
_entity_poly.pdbx_strand_id
1 'polypeptide(L)'
;MRGLVPFLLFGWTAQVAWSAGLENGQERARPDVLFIAIDDMNDWISLLDPESPIRTPNLERLARRGVLFTRAYCVSPACNPSRSALLTGLRPSTTGIYANNSDWRKALPKRRTIMQQFQAAGYSVRGAGKIFHHKAEGFHDKASFDDFQMMTPQNMPPRKLNEGSGYGSRNTDWGVWPPDERNTIDFRTADYCIKALRNPPGDKPLFLACGIFKPHSPFFAPKKYHRGMENVRPPPRLADDWKDLPDGARILMGNTKWFWNGMTKLDRRLPGSFDRFVQAYAACCVFADTQLGRVLDALDASPRRGRTIVVLWSDHGFHLGEKNHIEKFALWEKSNHVPFIVVAPGVTGEGERCQRPVDLSVIYPTLLELSGLPGAKCDGLSALPLLRDPDCEWKQPALMTYGRGNHAVRSERWRYIRYADGSEELYDHTIDPHEWRNVAGSPEWEAVKAEHRAWLPAKEAVAVSNLKR
;
A
#
# COMPACT_ATOMS: atom_id res chain seq x y z
N MET A 1 58.49 -24.44 -9.92
CA MET A 1 57.78 -24.50 -8.63
C MET A 1 57.02 -23.19 -8.47
N ARG A 2 55.74 -23.18 -8.73
CA ARG A 2 54.87 -21.99 -8.56
C ARG A 2 53.91 -22.33 -7.42
N GLY A 3 54.05 -21.60 -6.30
CA GLY A 3 53.18 -21.78 -5.14
C GLY A 3 51.81 -21.16 -5.34
N LEU A 4 50.76 -21.95 -5.15
CA LEU A 4 49.38 -21.49 -5.01
C LEU A 4 49.17 -20.95 -3.59
N VAL A 5 48.71 -19.72 -3.48
CA VAL A 5 48.22 -19.13 -2.24
C VAL A 5 46.69 -19.30 -2.23
N PRO A 6 46.08 -19.93 -1.21
CA PRO A 6 44.63 -20.01 -1.13
C PRO A 6 44.06 -18.70 -0.58
N PHE A 7 43.17 -18.08 -1.32
CA PHE A 7 42.30 -17.00 -0.84
C PHE A 7 41.26 -17.58 0.12
N LEU A 8 41.41 -17.31 1.39
CA LEU A 8 40.38 -17.52 2.41
C LEU A 8 39.33 -16.40 2.33
N LEU A 9 38.18 -16.73 1.78
CA LEU A 9 36.97 -15.91 1.88
C LEU A 9 36.45 -15.94 3.31
N PHE A 10 36.78 -14.92 4.09
CA PHE A 10 36.07 -14.65 5.35
C PHE A 10 34.73 -14.03 5.05
N GLY A 11 33.70 -14.87 5.04
CA GLY A 11 32.29 -14.43 5.08
C GLY A 11 31.98 -13.86 6.45
N TRP A 12 31.99 -12.55 6.59
CA TRP A 12 31.42 -11.87 7.75
C TRP A 12 29.90 -11.82 7.59
N THR A 13 29.21 -12.83 8.09
CA THR A 13 27.79 -12.72 8.44
C THR A 13 27.73 -11.99 9.77
N ALA A 14 27.63 -10.67 9.72
CA ALA A 14 27.25 -9.90 10.90
C ALA A 14 25.77 -10.15 11.19
N GLN A 15 25.47 -11.24 11.89
CA GLN A 15 24.24 -11.41 12.65
C GLN A 15 24.27 -10.43 13.81
N VAL A 16 23.89 -9.17 13.58
CA VAL A 16 23.44 -8.31 14.65
C VAL A 16 21.96 -8.65 14.88
N ALA A 17 21.75 -9.82 15.50
CA ALA A 17 20.50 -10.07 16.19
C ALA A 17 20.26 -8.90 17.14
N TRP A 18 19.04 -8.42 17.22
CA TRP A 18 18.52 -7.68 18.34
C TRP A 18 18.54 -8.69 19.49
N SER A 19 19.73 -8.92 20.03
CA SER A 19 19.90 -9.77 21.19
C SER A 19 19.07 -9.10 22.29
N ALA A 20 18.16 -9.85 22.88
CA ALA A 20 17.59 -9.53 24.17
C ALA A 20 18.75 -9.26 25.12
N GLY A 21 19.26 -8.03 25.10
CA GLY A 21 20.32 -7.59 26.00
C GLY A 21 19.71 -7.57 27.37
N LEU A 22 20.30 -8.37 28.25
CA LEU A 22 20.02 -8.33 29.67
C LEU A 22 20.47 -6.96 30.22
N GLU A 23 19.61 -5.97 30.21
CA GLU A 23 19.72 -4.86 31.12
C GLU A 23 19.09 -5.31 32.47
N ASN A 24 19.90 -5.52 33.45
CA ASN A 24 19.51 -5.92 34.81
C ASN A 24 18.80 -7.27 34.99
N GLY A 25 19.14 -8.31 34.18
CA GLY A 25 18.62 -9.66 34.41
C GLY A 25 17.15 -9.88 34.02
N GLN A 26 16.45 -8.89 33.43
CA GLN A 26 15.10 -9.03 32.90
C GLN A 26 15.11 -9.14 31.38
N GLU A 27 14.48 -10.18 30.86
CA GLU A 27 14.24 -10.36 29.42
C GLU A 27 13.43 -9.16 28.89
N ARG A 28 14.01 -8.40 27.97
CA ARG A 28 13.34 -7.20 27.43
C ARG A 28 12.02 -7.63 26.79
N ALA A 29 10.90 -7.11 27.28
CA ALA A 29 9.58 -7.45 26.76
C ALA A 29 9.50 -7.19 25.25
N ARG A 30 9.03 -8.18 24.47
CA ARG A 30 8.84 -8.06 23.03
C ARG A 30 7.95 -6.87 22.67
N PRO A 31 8.24 -6.13 21.60
CA PRO A 31 7.41 -4.98 21.21
C PRO A 31 6.01 -5.42 20.81
N ASP A 32 5.03 -4.56 21.06
CA ASP A 32 3.71 -4.69 20.44
C ASP A 32 3.79 -4.17 18.99
N VAL A 33 2.82 -4.55 18.15
CA VAL A 33 2.72 -4.10 16.75
C VAL A 33 1.33 -3.55 16.49
N LEU A 34 1.25 -2.31 15.98
CA LEU A 34 0.04 -1.73 15.38
C LEU A 34 0.24 -1.67 13.86
N PHE A 35 -0.47 -2.53 13.13
CA PHE A 35 -0.35 -2.74 11.70
C PHE A 35 -1.54 -2.14 10.97
N ILE A 36 -1.35 -0.98 10.32
CA ILE A 36 -2.42 -0.17 9.76
C ILE A 36 -2.39 -0.23 8.24
N ALA A 37 -3.46 -0.74 7.65
CA ALA A 37 -3.71 -0.75 6.23
C ALA A 37 -4.73 0.32 5.85
N ILE A 38 -4.46 1.10 4.79
CA ILE A 38 -5.42 2.00 4.16
C ILE A 38 -5.67 1.50 2.74
N ASP A 39 -6.89 1.63 2.22
CA ASP A 39 -7.28 1.05 0.94
C ASP A 39 -7.45 2.16 -0.12
N ASP A 40 -6.78 2.05 -1.29
CA ASP A 40 -6.86 2.99 -2.42
C ASP A 40 -6.32 4.42 -2.13
N MET A 41 -5.52 4.65 -1.11
CA MET A 41 -4.96 5.98 -0.84
C MET A 41 -3.69 6.20 -1.65
N ASN A 42 -3.74 7.16 -2.57
CA ASN A 42 -2.60 7.55 -3.39
C ASN A 42 -1.72 8.63 -2.71
N ASP A 43 -0.71 9.12 -3.44
CA ASP A 43 0.25 10.12 -3.00
C ASP A 43 -0.28 11.56 -2.98
N TRP A 44 -1.49 11.83 -3.50
CA TRP A 44 -2.05 13.18 -3.57
C TRP A 44 -2.72 13.60 -2.25
N ILE A 45 -1.94 13.56 -1.18
CA ILE A 45 -2.31 13.95 0.19
C ILE A 45 -1.21 14.83 0.79
N SER A 46 -1.53 15.72 1.74
CA SER A 46 -0.57 16.68 2.29
C SER A 46 0.66 16.07 2.95
N LEU A 47 0.61 14.79 3.33
CA LEU A 47 1.76 14.04 3.84
C LEU A 47 2.91 13.93 2.80
N LEU A 48 2.56 13.67 1.53
CA LEU A 48 3.51 13.39 0.44
C LEU A 48 3.63 14.55 -0.55
N ASP A 49 2.55 15.30 -0.74
CA ASP A 49 2.47 16.48 -1.58
C ASP A 49 1.99 17.67 -0.74
N PRO A 50 2.89 18.58 -0.30
CA PRO A 50 2.53 19.74 0.51
C PRO A 50 1.50 20.68 -0.15
N GLU A 51 1.44 20.69 -1.49
CA GLU A 51 0.48 21.49 -2.26
C GLU A 51 -0.89 20.81 -2.39
N SER A 52 -1.00 19.55 -2.02
CA SER A 52 -2.26 18.82 -2.06
C SER A 52 -3.33 19.53 -1.22
N PRO A 53 -4.55 19.69 -1.76
CA PRO A 53 -5.67 20.22 -0.99
C PRO A 53 -6.21 19.22 0.05
N ILE A 54 -5.80 17.94 -0.02
CA ILE A 54 -6.26 16.87 0.86
C ILE A 54 -5.40 16.87 2.12
N ARG A 55 -5.87 17.48 3.19
CA ARG A 55 -5.15 17.58 4.45
C ARG A 55 -5.28 16.32 5.28
N THR A 56 -4.15 15.73 5.69
CA THR A 56 -4.05 14.48 6.45
C THR A 56 -3.23 14.66 7.74
N PRO A 57 -3.70 15.48 8.71
CA PRO A 57 -2.92 15.87 9.88
C PRO A 57 -2.56 14.70 10.79
N ASN A 58 -3.32 13.60 10.79
CA ASN A 58 -3.02 12.42 11.62
C ASN A 58 -1.95 11.53 10.99
N LEU A 59 -1.92 11.41 9.66
CA LEU A 59 -0.80 10.80 8.94
C LEU A 59 0.49 11.59 9.17
N GLU A 60 0.43 12.93 9.08
CA GLU A 60 1.56 13.80 9.37
C GLU A 60 2.01 13.69 10.83
N ARG A 61 1.05 13.59 11.79
CA ARG A 61 1.36 13.35 13.21
C ARG A 61 2.09 12.01 13.41
N LEU A 62 1.68 10.97 12.72
CA LEU A 62 2.37 9.68 12.77
C LEU A 62 3.76 9.76 12.17
N ALA A 63 3.92 10.41 11.02
CA ALA A 63 5.21 10.56 10.33
C ALA A 63 6.25 11.30 11.22
N ARG A 64 5.82 12.27 12.01
CA ARG A 64 6.71 12.97 12.96
C ARG A 64 7.28 12.08 14.07
N ARG A 65 6.81 10.85 14.23
CA ARG A 65 7.26 9.91 15.28
C ARG A 65 8.27 8.87 14.80
N GLY A 66 8.56 8.82 13.49
CA GLY A 66 9.41 7.79 12.91
C GLY A 66 9.89 8.16 11.51
N VAL A 67 9.99 7.18 10.66
CA VAL A 67 10.47 7.33 9.27
C VAL A 67 9.28 7.32 8.30
N LEU A 68 9.16 8.39 7.51
CA LEU A 68 8.30 8.47 6.34
C LEU A 68 9.10 8.08 5.09
N PHE A 69 8.69 7.02 4.40
CA PHE A 69 9.22 6.71 3.09
C PHE A 69 8.50 7.56 2.03
N THR A 70 9.19 8.54 1.48
CA THR A 70 8.61 9.49 0.50
C THR A 70 8.52 8.93 -0.92
N ARG A 71 9.14 7.76 -1.17
CA ARG A 71 9.12 7.03 -2.44
C ARG A 71 8.80 5.56 -2.18
N ALA A 72 7.63 5.31 -1.60
CA ALA A 72 7.14 3.97 -1.35
C ALA A 72 6.10 3.55 -2.40
N TYR A 73 6.20 2.30 -2.85
CA TYR A 73 5.39 1.78 -3.94
C TYR A 73 4.70 0.48 -3.55
N CYS A 74 3.47 0.27 -4.02
CA CYS A 74 2.81 -1.02 -3.85
C CYS A 74 3.58 -2.14 -4.59
N VAL A 75 3.37 -3.39 -4.19
CA VAL A 75 3.93 -4.54 -4.93
C VAL A 75 3.12 -4.83 -6.20
N SER A 76 1.84 -4.44 -6.17
CA SER A 76 0.91 -4.58 -7.29
C SER A 76 -0.19 -3.52 -7.17
N PRO A 77 -0.61 -2.85 -8.25
CA PRO A 77 -1.72 -1.91 -8.23
C PRO A 77 -3.09 -2.63 -8.25
N ALA A 78 -3.24 -3.64 -7.39
CA ALA A 78 -4.46 -4.41 -7.21
C ALA A 78 -4.52 -4.99 -5.80
N CYS A 79 -5.66 -4.89 -5.12
CA CYS A 79 -5.77 -5.17 -3.69
C CYS A 79 -5.31 -6.58 -3.30
N ASN A 80 -5.84 -7.65 -3.92
CA ASN A 80 -5.48 -9.01 -3.53
C ASN A 80 -4.01 -9.34 -3.82
N PRO A 81 -3.44 -9.08 -5.01
CA PRO A 81 -2.03 -9.31 -5.26
C PRO A 81 -1.11 -8.51 -4.32
N SER A 82 -1.38 -7.23 -4.09
CA SER A 82 -0.57 -6.40 -3.19
C SER A 82 -0.64 -6.92 -1.76
N ARG A 83 -1.85 -7.10 -1.22
CA ARG A 83 -2.06 -7.58 0.15
C ARG A 83 -1.51 -8.98 0.36
N SER A 84 -1.73 -9.90 -0.57
CA SER A 84 -1.15 -11.25 -0.49
C SER A 84 0.38 -11.20 -0.48
N ALA A 85 1.00 -10.35 -1.30
CA ALA A 85 2.45 -10.23 -1.35
C ALA A 85 3.02 -9.74 -0.02
N LEU A 86 2.53 -8.63 0.51
CA LEU A 86 3.06 -8.09 1.76
C LEU A 86 2.73 -8.95 2.99
N LEU A 87 1.55 -9.61 3.03
CA LEU A 87 1.16 -10.49 4.13
C LEU A 87 1.88 -11.84 4.13
N THR A 88 2.42 -12.27 3.00
CA THR A 88 3.14 -13.55 2.86
C THR A 88 4.63 -13.38 2.58
N GLY A 89 5.09 -12.17 2.23
CA GLY A 89 6.48 -11.88 1.86
C GLY A 89 6.85 -12.40 0.47
N LEU A 90 5.89 -12.78 -0.39
CA LEU A 90 6.14 -13.36 -1.71
C LEU A 90 5.44 -12.57 -2.81
N ARG A 91 6.17 -12.15 -3.83
CA ARG A 91 5.69 -11.33 -4.95
C ARG A 91 4.68 -12.06 -5.84
N PRO A 92 3.85 -11.34 -6.60
CA PRO A 92 2.98 -11.94 -7.60
C PRO A 92 3.71 -12.82 -8.61
N SER A 93 4.91 -12.41 -9.06
CA SER A 93 5.75 -13.19 -9.97
C SER A 93 6.21 -14.53 -9.38
N THR A 94 6.37 -14.63 -8.06
CA THR A 94 6.72 -15.88 -7.37
C THR A 94 5.51 -16.77 -7.14
N THR A 95 4.34 -16.17 -6.90
CA THR A 95 3.14 -16.91 -6.42
C THR A 95 2.11 -17.20 -7.50
N GLY A 96 2.10 -16.43 -8.58
CA GLY A 96 1.05 -16.46 -9.60
C GLY A 96 -0.25 -15.75 -9.19
N ILE A 97 -0.26 -15.01 -8.08
CA ILE A 97 -1.41 -14.25 -7.61
C ILE A 97 -1.40 -12.89 -8.30
N TYR A 98 -2.01 -12.79 -9.48
CA TYR A 98 -1.96 -11.57 -10.32
C TYR A 98 -3.26 -10.77 -10.34
N ALA A 99 -4.37 -11.33 -9.88
CA ALA A 99 -5.68 -10.72 -9.99
C ALA A 99 -6.42 -10.68 -8.64
N ASN A 100 -7.38 -9.76 -8.53
CA ASN A 100 -8.18 -9.61 -7.32
C ASN A 100 -9.00 -10.85 -6.95
N ASN A 101 -9.36 -11.67 -7.92
CA ASN A 101 -10.10 -12.91 -7.72
C ASN A 101 -9.22 -14.17 -7.66
N SER A 102 -7.88 -14.04 -7.69
CA SER A 102 -6.97 -15.18 -7.51
C SER A 102 -7.13 -15.82 -6.13
N ASP A 103 -7.20 -17.15 -6.08
CA ASP A 103 -7.25 -17.91 -4.82
C ASP A 103 -5.86 -17.98 -4.20
N TRP A 104 -5.54 -16.98 -3.38
CA TRP A 104 -4.20 -16.84 -2.79
C TRP A 104 -3.86 -17.97 -1.82
N ARG A 105 -4.84 -18.49 -1.07
CA ARG A 105 -4.57 -19.56 -0.11
C ARG A 105 -4.33 -20.91 -0.82
N LYS A 106 -5.00 -21.15 -1.95
CA LYS A 106 -4.71 -22.31 -2.80
C LYS A 106 -3.29 -22.24 -3.38
N ALA A 107 -2.85 -21.04 -3.79
CA ALA A 107 -1.47 -20.83 -4.24
C ALA A 107 -0.44 -21.09 -3.13
N LEU A 108 -0.78 -20.75 -1.90
CA LEU A 108 0.12 -20.74 -0.75
C LEU A 108 -0.46 -21.50 0.46
N PRO A 109 -0.80 -22.81 0.33
CA PRO A 109 -1.58 -23.54 1.35
C PRO A 109 -0.85 -23.69 2.69
N LYS A 110 0.48 -23.74 2.67
CA LYS A 110 1.33 -23.92 3.87
C LYS A 110 2.09 -22.64 4.27
N ARG A 111 1.96 -21.56 3.50
CA ARG A 111 2.69 -20.31 3.80
C ARG A 111 2.06 -19.62 5.00
N ARG A 112 2.85 -19.34 6.01
CA ARG A 112 2.44 -18.49 7.13
C ARG A 112 2.34 -17.05 6.69
N THR A 113 1.23 -16.41 7.03
CA THR A 113 1.10 -14.95 6.95
C THR A 113 1.96 -14.29 8.02
N ILE A 114 2.19 -12.99 7.90
CA ILE A 114 2.91 -12.22 8.93
C ILE A 114 2.22 -12.39 10.29
N MET A 115 0.89 -12.34 10.35
CA MET A 115 0.12 -12.56 11.56
C MET A 115 0.39 -13.94 12.19
N GLN A 116 0.43 -14.99 11.37
CA GLN A 116 0.73 -16.36 11.83
C GLN A 116 2.18 -16.52 12.31
N GLN A 117 3.13 -15.70 11.82
CA GLN A 117 4.49 -15.68 12.39
C GLN A 117 4.46 -15.12 13.81
N PHE A 118 3.71 -14.06 14.02
CA PHE A 118 3.55 -13.46 15.35
C PHE A 118 2.78 -14.36 16.31
N GLN A 119 1.72 -15.05 15.86
CA GLN A 119 1.03 -16.07 16.68
C GLN A 119 1.99 -17.18 17.12
N ALA A 120 2.79 -17.72 16.19
CA ALA A 120 3.77 -18.75 16.50
C ALA A 120 4.84 -18.28 17.49
N ALA A 121 5.06 -16.97 17.59
CA ALA A 121 5.95 -16.35 18.55
C ALA A 121 5.26 -15.99 19.89
N GLY A 122 3.99 -16.38 20.09
CA GLY A 122 3.27 -16.17 21.34
C GLY A 122 2.55 -14.83 21.49
N TYR A 123 2.43 -14.06 20.39
CA TYR A 123 1.62 -12.84 20.39
C TYR A 123 0.13 -13.16 20.45
N SER A 124 -0.65 -12.26 21.06
CA SER A 124 -2.09 -12.19 20.79
C SER A 124 -2.30 -11.40 19.51
N VAL A 125 -2.85 -12.04 18.50
CA VAL A 125 -3.07 -11.44 17.18
C VAL A 125 -4.53 -11.10 17.00
N ARG A 126 -4.83 -9.79 16.96
CA ARG A 126 -6.18 -9.26 16.84
C ARG A 126 -6.28 -8.36 15.62
N GLY A 127 -7.49 -8.16 15.09
CA GLY A 127 -7.65 -7.25 13.98
C GLY A 127 -9.09 -6.93 13.63
N ALA A 128 -9.26 -5.92 12.77
CA ALA A 128 -10.53 -5.54 12.21
C ALA A 128 -10.39 -4.90 10.83
N GLY A 129 -11.49 -4.92 10.04
CA GLY A 129 -11.58 -4.19 8.79
C GLY A 129 -10.92 -4.90 7.60
N LYS A 130 -10.39 -4.12 6.64
CA LYS A 130 -9.83 -4.66 5.40
C LYS A 130 -8.34 -4.92 5.51
N ILE A 131 -7.94 -6.06 6.02
CA ILE A 131 -6.54 -6.55 6.01
C ILE A 131 -6.31 -7.43 4.78
N PHE A 132 -7.13 -8.43 4.55
CA PHE A 132 -7.20 -9.16 3.28
C PHE A 132 -8.12 -8.45 2.29
N HIS A 133 -8.07 -8.87 1.02
CA HIS A 133 -8.84 -8.21 -0.05
C HIS A 133 -10.34 -8.16 0.19
N HIS A 134 -10.95 -9.26 0.66
CA HIS A 134 -12.39 -9.37 0.80
C HIS A 134 -12.77 -10.15 2.05
N LYS A 135 -14.01 -9.95 2.54
CA LYS A 135 -14.59 -10.69 3.64
C LYS A 135 -15.06 -12.11 3.28
N ALA A 136 -15.19 -12.42 1.99
CA ALA A 136 -15.66 -13.72 1.53
C ALA A 136 -14.65 -14.84 1.81
N GLU A 137 -15.17 -16.04 1.95
CA GLU A 137 -14.37 -17.26 2.07
C GLU A 137 -13.38 -17.36 0.90
N GLY A 138 -12.14 -17.79 1.18
CA GLY A 138 -11.06 -17.85 0.21
C GLY A 138 -10.20 -16.57 0.12
N PHE A 139 -10.68 -15.40 0.57
CA PHE A 139 -9.87 -14.19 0.66
C PHE A 139 -9.40 -13.90 2.08
N HIS A 140 -10.28 -14.06 3.08
CA HIS A 140 -9.94 -13.86 4.48
C HIS A 140 -9.39 -15.16 5.09
N ASP A 141 -8.26 -15.04 5.78
CA ASP A 141 -7.65 -16.16 6.50
C ASP A 141 -7.93 -16.09 8.00
N LYS A 142 -8.97 -16.80 8.43
CA LYS A 142 -9.36 -16.87 9.85
C LYS A 142 -8.22 -17.34 10.74
N ALA A 143 -7.37 -18.26 10.26
CA ALA A 143 -6.25 -18.80 11.00
C ALA A 143 -5.13 -17.76 11.29
N SER A 144 -5.18 -16.61 10.65
CA SER A 144 -4.24 -15.51 10.89
C SER A 144 -4.53 -14.68 12.14
N PHE A 145 -5.66 -14.90 12.82
CA PHE A 145 -6.08 -14.08 13.96
C PHE A 145 -6.64 -14.94 15.09
N ASP A 146 -6.36 -14.51 16.32
CA ASP A 146 -7.01 -15.08 17.52
C ASP A 146 -8.40 -14.44 17.71
N ASP A 147 -8.54 -13.16 17.34
CA ASP A 147 -9.81 -12.43 17.32
C ASP A 147 -9.84 -11.43 16.16
N PHE A 148 -10.90 -11.45 15.37
CA PHE A 148 -11.04 -10.59 14.22
C PHE A 148 -12.47 -10.12 13.99
N GLN A 149 -12.65 -8.79 14.00
CA GLN A 149 -13.91 -8.19 13.60
C GLN A 149 -13.97 -8.04 12.08
N MET A 150 -14.76 -8.90 11.43
CA MET A 150 -15.02 -8.80 9.99
C MET A 150 -15.63 -7.46 9.62
N MET A 151 -15.32 -6.98 8.41
CA MET A 151 -16.02 -5.82 7.85
C MET A 151 -17.53 -6.05 7.85
N THR A 152 -18.27 -5.13 8.47
CA THR A 152 -19.72 -5.11 8.33
C THR A 152 -20.10 -4.82 6.87
N PRO A 153 -21.31 -5.22 6.42
CA PRO A 153 -21.80 -4.74 5.14
C PRO A 153 -21.72 -3.22 5.08
N GLN A 154 -21.27 -2.70 3.94
CA GLN A 154 -21.22 -1.25 3.75
C GLN A 154 -22.66 -0.70 3.82
N ASN A 155 -22.84 0.34 4.62
CA ASN A 155 -24.09 1.07 4.65
C ASN A 155 -24.25 1.85 3.33
N MET A 156 -25.05 1.32 2.42
CA MET A 156 -25.29 1.90 1.10
C MET A 156 -26.55 2.77 1.14
N PRO A 157 -26.60 3.89 0.41
CA PRO A 157 -27.81 4.66 0.28
C PRO A 157 -28.94 3.81 -0.34
N PRO A 158 -30.20 4.08 -0.05
CA PRO A 158 -31.35 3.30 -0.57
C PRO A 158 -31.35 3.21 -2.10
N ARG A 159 -30.92 4.28 -2.76
CA ARG A 159 -30.71 4.38 -4.21
C ARG A 159 -29.35 5.01 -4.50
N LYS A 160 -28.87 4.87 -5.73
CA LYS A 160 -27.65 5.50 -6.18
C LYS A 160 -27.75 7.02 -6.04
N LEU A 161 -26.78 7.69 -5.42
CA LEU A 161 -26.81 9.14 -5.21
C LEU A 161 -26.69 9.90 -6.54
N ASN A 162 -25.93 9.36 -7.49
CA ASN A 162 -25.81 9.87 -8.84
C ASN A 162 -26.67 9.06 -9.82
N GLU A 163 -27.91 8.72 -9.40
CA GLU A 163 -28.88 8.02 -10.24
C GLU A 163 -29.22 8.88 -11.47
N GLY A 164 -29.43 8.22 -12.61
CA GLY A 164 -29.62 8.94 -13.87
C GLY A 164 -28.32 9.44 -14.52
N SER A 165 -27.18 9.35 -13.83
CA SER A 165 -25.89 9.68 -14.42
C SER A 165 -25.48 8.73 -15.54
N GLY A 166 -25.96 7.47 -15.52
CA GLY A 166 -25.50 6.40 -16.40
C GLY A 166 -24.06 5.94 -16.13
N TYR A 167 -23.43 6.47 -15.07
CA TYR A 167 -22.07 6.14 -14.70
C TYR A 167 -22.02 4.99 -13.70
N GLY A 168 -21.32 3.93 -14.06
CA GLY A 168 -20.95 2.85 -13.14
C GLY A 168 -22.11 2.15 -12.43
N SER A 169 -21.77 1.46 -11.36
CA SER A 169 -22.67 0.75 -10.46
C SER A 169 -22.83 1.50 -9.14
N ARG A 170 -23.61 0.91 -8.20
CA ARG A 170 -23.66 1.42 -6.81
C ARG A 170 -22.28 1.41 -6.12
N ASN A 171 -21.40 0.51 -6.53
CA ASN A 171 -20.04 0.39 -5.96
C ASN A 171 -19.04 1.43 -6.49
N THR A 172 -19.42 2.21 -7.50
CA THR A 172 -18.61 3.30 -8.06
C THR A 172 -19.29 4.67 -7.89
N ASP A 173 -20.32 4.75 -7.08
CA ASP A 173 -21.04 5.97 -6.77
C ASP A 173 -20.27 6.85 -5.76
N TRP A 174 -20.68 8.11 -5.58
CA TRP A 174 -20.01 9.06 -4.69
C TRP A 174 -20.98 10.06 -4.10
N GLY A 175 -20.57 10.68 -2.99
CA GLY A 175 -21.32 11.76 -2.35
C GLY A 175 -21.43 11.65 -0.84
N VAL A 176 -22.35 12.44 -0.27
CA VAL A 176 -22.56 12.52 1.18
C VAL A 176 -23.39 11.32 1.65
N TRP A 177 -22.75 10.40 2.36
CA TRP A 177 -23.39 9.23 2.98
C TRP A 177 -22.41 8.52 3.93
N PRO A 178 -22.85 7.85 5.03
CA PRO A 178 -24.17 7.95 5.65
C PRO A 178 -24.33 9.25 6.48
N PRO A 179 -25.52 9.58 6.98
CA PRO A 179 -25.71 10.74 7.86
C PRO A 179 -24.97 10.61 9.20
N ASP A 180 -24.82 9.39 9.70
CA ASP A 180 -24.09 9.07 10.93
C ASP A 180 -22.84 8.22 10.62
N GLU A 181 -21.65 8.74 10.98
CA GLU A 181 -20.37 8.05 10.77
C GLU A 181 -20.24 6.72 11.52
N ARG A 182 -20.97 6.55 12.65
CA ARG A 182 -20.99 5.30 13.42
C ARG A 182 -21.50 4.11 12.59
N ASN A 183 -22.20 4.39 11.51
CA ASN A 183 -22.71 3.40 10.57
C ASN A 183 -21.75 3.09 9.43
N THR A 184 -20.49 3.53 9.51
CA THR A 184 -19.46 3.20 8.53
C THR A 184 -18.61 2.01 8.97
N ILE A 185 -17.99 1.34 7.99
CA ILE A 185 -17.02 0.25 8.25
C ILE A 185 -15.86 0.79 9.08
N ASP A 186 -15.31 1.94 8.69
CA ASP A 186 -14.07 2.47 9.26
C ASP A 186 -14.24 2.96 10.69
N PHE A 187 -15.39 3.56 11.01
CA PHE A 187 -15.70 3.94 12.40
C PHE A 187 -15.69 2.70 13.31
N ARG A 188 -16.36 1.62 12.87
CA ARG A 188 -16.44 0.36 13.64
C ARG A 188 -15.09 -0.35 13.72
N THR A 189 -14.29 -0.29 12.65
CA THR A 189 -12.91 -0.80 12.65
C THR A 189 -12.05 -0.06 13.66
N ALA A 190 -12.10 1.28 13.66
CA ALA A 190 -11.40 2.10 14.65
C ALA A 190 -11.87 1.81 16.08
N ASP A 191 -13.17 1.69 16.31
CA ASP A 191 -13.72 1.36 17.64
C ASP A 191 -13.21 0.01 18.16
N TYR A 192 -13.15 -1.02 17.31
CA TYR A 192 -12.57 -2.30 17.69
C TYR A 192 -11.10 -2.16 18.09
N CYS A 193 -10.30 -1.45 17.29
CA CYS A 193 -8.88 -1.24 17.59
C CYS A 193 -8.68 -0.44 18.87
N ILE A 194 -9.50 0.60 19.11
CA ILE A 194 -9.51 1.37 20.35
C ILE A 194 -9.80 0.48 21.56
N LYS A 195 -10.80 -0.38 21.47
CA LYS A 195 -11.14 -1.35 22.53
C LYS A 195 -9.99 -2.33 22.79
N ALA A 196 -9.34 -2.83 21.72
CA ALA A 196 -8.20 -3.74 21.86
C ALA A 196 -6.99 -3.07 22.51
N LEU A 197 -6.71 -1.79 22.22
CA LEU A 197 -5.64 -1.01 22.84
C LEU A 197 -5.91 -0.69 24.31
N ARG A 198 -7.17 -0.43 24.67
CA ARG A 198 -7.60 -0.17 26.05
C ARG A 198 -7.64 -1.43 26.91
N ASN A 199 -7.91 -2.59 26.29
CA ASN A 199 -8.01 -3.89 26.96
C ASN A 199 -6.99 -4.87 26.34
N PRO A 200 -5.69 -4.65 26.57
CA PRO A 200 -4.65 -5.51 26.02
C PRO A 200 -4.68 -6.91 26.65
N PRO A 201 -4.08 -7.92 25.98
CA PRO A 201 -4.16 -9.34 26.39
C PRO A 201 -3.22 -9.68 27.56
N GLY A 202 -3.33 -8.98 28.70
CA GLY A 202 -2.45 -9.20 29.85
C GLY A 202 -0.97 -8.97 29.49
N ASP A 203 -0.09 -9.91 29.87
CA ASP A 203 1.36 -9.80 29.64
C ASP A 203 1.80 -10.19 28.20
N LYS A 204 0.92 -10.80 27.41
CA LYS A 204 1.25 -11.17 26.04
C LYS A 204 1.49 -9.93 25.17
N PRO A 205 2.50 -9.94 24.30
CA PRO A 205 2.64 -8.91 23.29
C PRO A 205 1.45 -8.95 22.33
N LEU A 206 1.03 -7.78 21.84
CA LEU A 206 -0.13 -7.60 20.97
C LEU A 206 0.33 -7.33 19.53
N PHE A 207 -0.22 -8.06 18.58
CA PHE A 207 -0.23 -7.67 17.18
C PHE A 207 -1.67 -7.24 16.81
N LEU A 208 -1.87 -5.94 16.58
CA LEU A 208 -3.18 -5.38 16.25
C LEU A 208 -3.21 -4.89 14.79
N ALA A 209 -4.02 -5.54 13.96
CA ALA A 209 -4.24 -5.16 12.57
C ALA A 209 -5.48 -4.26 12.44
N CYS A 210 -5.30 -3.08 11.86
CA CYS A 210 -6.34 -2.08 11.61
C CYS A 210 -6.48 -1.83 10.11
N GLY A 211 -7.54 -2.32 9.49
CA GLY A 211 -7.78 -2.19 8.05
C GLY A 211 -8.83 -1.13 7.71
N ILE A 212 -8.42 0.10 7.44
CA ILE A 212 -9.27 1.21 7.03
C ILE A 212 -9.68 1.01 5.57
N PHE A 213 -10.98 1.06 5.28
CA PHE A 213 -11.54 0.80 3.95
C PHE A 213 -11.51 2.03 3.05
N LYS A 214 -11.69 3.24 3.60
CA LYS A 214 -11.62 4.48 2.82
C LYS A 214 -10.14 4.86 2.53
N PRO A 215 -9.90 5.48 1.35
CA PRO A 215 -10.84 6.02 0.33
C PRO A 215 -11.36 5.04 -0.73
N HIS A 216 -11.28 3.72 -0.58
CA HIS A 216 -11.86 2.78 -1.56
C HIS A 216 -13.30 3.14 -1.95
N SER A 217 -13.62 3.01 -3.24
CA SER A 217 -14.98 3.26 -3.78
C SER A 217 -16.04 2.33 -3.15
N PRO A 218 -17.34 2.72 -3.11
CA PRO A 218 -17.91 4.00 -3.50
C PRO A 218 -17.42 5.13 -2.60
N PHE A 219 -17.25 6.34 -3.16
CA PHE A 219 -16.68 7.46 -2.42
C PHE A 219 -17.74 8.14 -1.56
N PHE A 220 -18.13 7.48 -0.49
CA PHE A 220 -19.08 7.98 0.48
C PHE A 220 -18.37 8.37 1.77
N ALA A 221 -18.59 9.62 2.20
CA ALA A 221 -18.19 10.11 3.50
C ALA A 221 -19.33 10.94 4.11
N PRO A 222 -19.47 11.00 5.44
CA PRO A 222 -20.44 11.85 6.12
C PRO A 222 -20.25 13.34 5.80
N LYS A 223 -21.32 14.13 5.83
CA LYS A 223 -21.37 15.53 5.39
C LYS A 223 -20.21 16.41 5.92
N LYS A 224 -19.82 16.21 7.17
CA LYS A 224 -18.75 17.05 7.78
C LYS A 224 -17.41 16.95 7.05
N TYR A 225 -17.10 15.83 6.40
CA TYR A 225 -15.86 15.59 5.67
C TYR A 225 -15.85 16.18 4.26
N HIS A 226 -17.01 16.55 3.74
CA HIS A 226 -17.12 17.26 2.47
C HIS A 226 -16.95 18.79 2.61
N ARG A 227 -16.93 19.32 3.84
CA ARG A 227 -16.70 20.75 4.06
C ARG A 227 -15.29 21.12 3.64
N GLY A 228 -15.16 22.19 2.84
CA GLY A 228 -13.86 22.64 2.31
C GLY A 228 -13.38 21.87 1.08
N MET A 229 -14.15 20.87 0.63
CA MET A 229 -13.81 20.13 -0.60
C MET A 229 -14.34 20.77 -1.87
N GLU A 230 -15.18 21.79 -1.76
CA GLU A 230 -15.86 22.47 -2.89
C GLU A 230 -14.85 23.11 -3.87
N ASN A 231 -13.68 23.49 -3.37
CA ASN A 231 -12.62 24.09 -4.16
C ASN A 231 -11.56 23.11 -4.66
N VAL A 232 -11.65 21.83 -4.25
CA VAL A 232 -10.75 20.77 -4.73
C VAL A 232 -11.01 20.56 -6.22
N ARG A 233 -9.97 20.59 -7.02
CA ARG A 233 -9.98 20.33 -8.46
C ARG A 233 -9.20 19.06 -8.75
N PRO A 234 -9.52 18.34 -9.82
CA PRO A 234 -8.73 17.18 -10.24
C PRO A 234 -7.24 17.53 -10.36
N PRO A 235 -6.36 16.55 -10.14
CA PRO A 235 -4.93 16.72 -10.37
C PRO A 235 -4.62 17.24 -11.78
N PRO A 236 -3.45 17.88 -12.01
CA PRO A 236 -3.02 18.31 -13.34
C PRO A 236 -3.06 17.17 -14.36
N ARG A 237 -3.59 17.47 -15.54
CA ARG A 237 -3.72 16.51 -16.65
C ARG A 237 -3.28 17.14 -17.95
N LEU A 238 -2.60 16.36 -18.78
CA LEU A 238 -2.33 16.72 -20.15
C LEU A 238 -3.37 16.07 -21.07
N ALA A 239 -4.02 16.85 -21.93
CA ALA A 239 -5.12 16.34 -22.77
C ALA A 239 -4.69 15.17 -23.67
N ASP A 240 -3.43 15.17 -24.10
CA ASP A 240 -2.84 14.26 -25.07
C ASP A 240 -1.92 13.20 -24.42
N ASP A 241 -1.90 13.11 -23.10
CA ASP A 241 -1.02 12.24 -22.30
C ASP A 241 -1.11 10.73 -22.65
N TRP A 242 -2.16 10.34 -23.35
CA TRP A 242 -2.35 8.96 -23.80
C TRP A 242 -1.78 8.68 -25.21
N LYS A 243 -1.27 9.68 -25.93
CA LYS A 243 -0.88 9.53 -27.36
C LYS A 243 0.38 8.72 -27.55
N ASP A 244 1.36 8.84 -26.67
CA ASP A 244 2.64 8.14 -26.73
C ASP A 244 2.67 6.82 -25.94
N LEU A 245 1.50 6.38 -25.45
CA LEU A 245 1.38 5.10 -24.77
C LEU A 245 1.54 3.93 -25.76
N PRO A 246 2.35 2.92 -25.43
CA PRO A 246 2.50 1.72 -26.25
C PRO A 246 1.26 0.83 -26.18
N ASP A 247 1.19 -0.18 -27.06
CA ASP A 247 0.06 -1.09 -27.14
C ASP A 247 -0.18 -1.86 -25.83
N GLY A 248 0.87 -2.32 -25.17
CA GLY A 248 0.75 -3.01 -23.89
C GLY A 248 0.05 -2.16 -22.82
N ALA A 249 0.37 -0.85 -22.73
CA ALA A 249 -0.33 0.07 -21.86
C ALA A 249 -1.81 0.18 -22.21
N ARG A 250 -2.13 0.34 -23.48
CA ARG A 250 -3.51 0.45 -23.99
C ARG A 250 -4.33 -0.80 -23.72
N ILE A 251 -3.72 -1.98 -23.86
CA ILE A 251 -4.34 -3.28 -23.53
C ILE A 251 -4.65 -3.34 -22.03
N LEU A 252 -3.69 -2.96 -21.19
CA LEU A 252 -3.85 -2.98 -19.74
C LEU A 252 -4.95 -2.03 -19.28
N MET A 253 -5.01 -0.81 -19.84
CA MET A 253 -6.06 0.17 -19.60
C MET A 253 -7.45 -0.33 -20.08
N GLY A 254 -7.51 -1.21 -21.06
CA GLY A 254 -8.76 -1.67 -21.65
C GLY A 254 -9.77 -2.17 -20.63
N ASN A 255 -9.28 -2.79 -19.55
CA ASN A 255 -10.09 -3.32 -18.46
C ASN A 255 -10.84 -2.24 -17.65
N THR A 256 -10.34 -1.01 -17.64
CA THR A 256 -10.87 0.11 -16.81
C THR A 256 -11.28 1.32 -17.64
N LYS A 257 -11.05 1.30 -18.97
CA LYS A 257 -11.38 2.40 -19.89
C LYS A 257 -12.85 2.87 -19.80
N TRP A 258 -13.75 2.00 -19.41
CA TRP A 258 -15.16 2.34 -19.23
C TRP A 258 -15.40 3.34 -18.09
N PHE A 259 -14.55 3.37 -17.05
CA PHE A 259 -14.63 4.36 -15.98
C PHE A 259 -14.37 5.76 -16.52
N TRP A 260 -13.25 5.93 -17.23
CA TRP A 260 -12.91 7.22 -17.82
C TRP A 260 -13.94 7.67 -18.86
N ASN A 261 -14.29 6.79 -19.80
CA ASN A 261 -15.27 7.09 -20.85
C ASN A 261 -16.67 7.40 -20.26
N GLY A 262 -17.05 6.67 -19.22
CA GLY A 262 -18.31 6.92 -18.51
C GLY A 262 -18.32 8.26 -17.79
N MET A 263 -17.21 8.59 -17.10
CA MET A 263 -17.08 9.85 -16.37
C MET A 263 -17.04 11.06 -17.33
N THR A 264 -16.29 10.98 -18.42
CA THR A 264 -16.23 12.08 -19.41
C THR A 264 -17.57 12.29 -20.11
N LYS A 265 -18.32 11.21 -20.41
CA LYS A 265 -19.68 11.29 -20.93
C LYS A 265 -20.64 11.94 -19.94
N LEU A 266 -20.52 11.57 -18.65
CA LEU A 266 -21.32 12.14 -17.58
C LEU A 266 -20.99 13.62 -17.42
N ASP A 267 -19.72 14.00 -17.37
CA ASP A 267 -19.28 15.38 -17.14
C ASP A 267 -19.71 16.33 -18.27
N ARG A 268 -19.74 15.86 -19.54
CA ARG A 268 -20.32 16.61 -20.66
C ARG A 268 -21.84 16.85 -20.50
N ARG A 269 -22.56 15.85 -19.99
CA ARG A 269 -24.01 15.94 -19.80
C ARG A 269 -24.39 16.72 -18.53
N LEU A 270 -23.60 16.58 -17.48
CA LEU A 270 -23.78 17.21 -16.17
C LEU A 270 -22.45 17.81 -15.72
N PRO A 271 -22.12 19.03 -16.17
CA PRO A 271 -20.84 19.66 -15.90
C PRO A 271 -20.48 19.71 -14.42
N GLY A 272 -19.19 19.54 -14.11
CA GLY A 272 -18.65 19.45 -12.75
C GLY A 272 -18.86 18.10 -12.06
N SER A 273 -19.34 17.07 -12.77
CA SER A 273 -19.47 15.72 -12.18
C SER A 273 -18.13 15.12 -11.85
N PHE A 274 -17.12 15.36 -12.67
CA PHE A 274 -15.76 14.89 -12.41
C PHE A 274 -15.15 15.59 -11.20
N ASP A 275 -15.33 16.90 -11.05
CA ASP A 275 -14.90 17.65 -9.87
C ASP A 275 -15.53 17.05 -8.60
N ARG A 276 -16.86 16.84 -8.61
CA ARG A 276 -17.59 16.25 -7.47
C ARG A 276 -17.12 14.82 -7.14
N PHE A 277 -16.76 14.03 -8.13
CA PHE A 277 -16.18 12.71 -7.94
C PHE A 277 -14.82 12.79 -7.20
N VAL A 278 -13.94 13.69 -7.64
CA VAL A 278 -12.63 13.93 -7.02
C VAL A 278 -12.78 14.52 -5.61
N GLN A 279 -13.71 15.46 -5.42
CA GLN A 279 -14.05 16.04 -4.11
C GLN A 279 -14.53 14.96 -3.12
N ALA A 280 -15.29 13.98 -3.61
CA ALA A 280 -15.74 12.87 -2.77
C ALA A 280 -14.60 11.91 -2.40
N TYR A 281 -13.65 11.66 -3.32
CA TYR A 281 -12.42 10.93 -2.98
C TYR A 281 -11.63 11.68 -1.89
N ALA A 282 -11.43 12.99 -2.04
CA ALA A 282 -10.75 13.82 -1.06
C ALA A 282 -11.44 13.75 0.33
N ALA A 283 -12.77 13.85 0.35
CA ALA A 283 -13.54 13.71 1.58
C ALA A 283 -13.36 12.33 2.24
N CYS A 284 -13.23 11.26 1.44
CA CYS A 284 -12.94 9.91 1.93
C CYS A 284 -11.51 9.81 2.52
N CYS A 285 -10.52 10.47 1.93
CA CYS A 285 -9.15 10.53 2.49
C CYS A 285 -9.14 11.24 3.86
N VAL A 286 -9.81 12.38 3.98
CA VAL A 286 -9.93 13.11 5.26
C VAL A 286 -10.69 12.29 6.30
N PHE A 287 -11.71 11.55 5.89
CA PHE A 287 -12.42 10.63 6.77
C PHE A 287 -11.51 9.50 7.25
N ALA A 288 -10.75 8.86 6.37
CA ALA A 288 -9.79 7.81 6.72
C ALA A 288 -8.73 8.33 7.71
N ASP A 289 -8.15 9.52 7.45
CA ASP A 289 -7.20 10.18 8.35
C ASP A 289 -7.79 10.44 9.74
N THR A 290 -9.08 10.84 9.80
CA THR A 290 -9.77 11.04 11.08
C THR A 290 -9.94 9.72 11.86
N GLN A 291 -10.27 8.61 11.18
CA GLN A 291 -10.38 7.31 11.86
C GLN A 291 -9.00 6.82 12.33
N LEU A 292 -7.94 7.05 11.55
CA LEU A 292 -6.56 6.84 11.98
C LEU A 292 -6.27 7.63 13.27
N GLY A 293 -6.63 8.92 13.28
CA GLY A 293 -6.44 9.79 14.46
C GLY A 293 -7.02 9.21 15.74
N ARG A 294 -8.24 8.68 15.67
CA ARG A 294 -8.91 8.03 16.81
C ARG A 294 -8.13 6.82 17.36
N VAL A 295 -7.55 6.01 16.45
CA VAL A 295 -6.72 4.85 16.86
C VAL A 295 -5.41 5.30 17.47
N LEU A 296 -4.77 6.33 16.89
CA LEU A 296 -3.53 6.90 17.42
C LEU A 296 -3.73 7.53 18.81
N ASP A 297 -4.87 8.22 19.04
CA ASP A 297 -5.22 8.78 20.36
C ASP A 297 -5.35 7.67 21.43
N ALA A 298 -5.93 6.53 21.05
CA ALA A 298 -6.03 5.39 21.96
C ALA A 298 -4.66 4.75 22.25
N LEU A 299 -3.77 4.68 21.26
CA LEU A 299 -2.39 4.23 21.45
C LEU A 299 -1.63 5.20 22.37
N ASP A 300 -1.79 6.51 22.16
CA ASP A 300 -1.12 7.55 22.94
C ASP A 300 -1.52 7.51 24.43
N ALA A 301 -2.77 7.17 24.71
CA ALA A 301 -3.28 6.96 26.05
C ALA A 301 -2.92 5.59 26.66
N SER A 302 -2.33 4.67 25.87
CA SER A 302 -1.97 3.34 26.32
C SER A 302 -0.58 3.31 26.96
N PRO A 303 -0.37 2.57 28.07
CA PRO A 303 0.96 2.35 28.64
C PRO A 303 1.90 1.58 27.69
N ARG A 304 1.37 1.02 26.60
CA ARG A 304 2.12 0.26 25.59
C ARG A 304 2.71 1.15 24.49
N ARG A 305 2.38 2.46 24.45
CA ARG A 305 2.84 3.40 23.40
C ARG A 305 4.35 3.32 23.17
N GLY A 306 5.14 3.38 24.23
CA GLY A 306 6.62 3.44 24.17
C GLY A 306 7.29 2.14 23.69
N ARG A 307 6.53 1.04 23.56
CA ARG A 307 7.03 -0.25 23.07
C ARG A 307 6.29 -0.78 21.83
N THR A 308 5.40 0.03 21.25
CA THR A 308 4.60 -0.38 20.09
C THR A 308 5.28 0.07 18.80
N ILE A 309 5.61 -0.89 17.94
CA ILE A 309 5.97 -0.64 16.54
C ILE A 309 4.68 -0.29 15.80
N VAL A 310 4.66 0.84 15.07
CA VAL A 310 3.55 1.20 14.19
C VAL A 310 4.01 1.12 12.75
N VAL A 311 3.29 0.37 11.92
CA VAL A 311 3.50 0.30 10.47
C VAL A 311 2.20 0.70 9.78
N LEU A 312 2.26 1.78 9.00
CA LEU A 312 1.13 2.27 8.21
C LEU A 312 1.50 2.20 6.72
N TRP A 313 0.58 1.69 5.91
CA TRP A 313 0.73 1.55 4.47
C TRP A 313 -0.62 1.64 3.75
N SER A 314 -0.62 2.07 2.48
CA SER A 314 -1.75 1.85 1.57
C SER A 314 -1.43 0.71 0.61
N ASP A 315 -2.42 -0.11 0.28
CA ASP A 315 -2.18 -1.30 -0.57
C ASP A 315 -1.83 -0.98 -2.01
N HIS A 316 -2.34 0.12 -2.54
CA HIS A 316 -1.98 0.75 -3.83
C HIS A 316 -2.54 2.17 -3.88
N GLY A 317 -2.19 2.89 -4.93
CA GLY A 317 -2.73 4.20 -5.22
C GLY A 317 -4.01 4.16 -6.06
N PHE A 318 -4.34 5.30 -6.68
CA PHE A 318 -5.56 5.49 -7.47
C PHE A 318 -5.37 6.67 -8.43
N HIS A 319 -5.74 6.51 -9.70
CA HIS A 319 -5.77 7.60 -10.69
C HIS A 319 -7.09 8.37 -10.60
N LEU A 320 -6.97 9.68 -10.68
CA LEU A 320 -8.08 10.63 -10.68
C LEU A 320 -8.18 11.40 -12.01
N GLY A 321 -7.86 10.74 -13.11
CA GLY A 321 -7.97 11.25 -14.48
C GLY A 321 -6.64 11.42 -15.21
N GLU A 322 -5.50 11.30 -14.55
CA GLU A 322 -4.19 11.29 -15.20
C GLU A 322 -4.14 10.15 -16.23
N LYS A 323 -3.48 10.37 -17.36
CA LYS A 323 -3.43 9.43 -18.51
C LYS A 323 -4.79 8.98 -19.00
N ASN A 324 -5.84 9.83 -18.82
CA ASN A 324 -7.23 9.45 -19.13
C ASN A 324 -7.67 8.15 -18.45
N HIS A 325 -7.17 7.94 -17.22
CA HIS A 325 -7.43 6.77 -16.41
C HIS A 325 -8.12 7.15 -15.09
N ILE A 326 -9.09 6.38 -14.66
CA ILE A 326 -9.69 6.39 -13.34
C ILE A 326 -9.59 4.98 -12.80
N GLU A 327 -9.27 4.81 -11.54
CA GLU A 327 -9.01 3.53 -10.86
C GLU A 327 -7.51 3.26 -10.68
N LYS A 328 -7.23 2.17 -10.05
CA LYS A 328 -5.94 1.48 -9.99
C LYS A 328 -5.71 0.68 -11.27
N PHE A 329 -4.98 -0.40 -11.23
CA PHE A 329 -4.79 -1.32 -12.35
C PHE A 329 -3.90 -0.78 -13.47
N ALA A 330 -2.99 0.12 -13.14
CA ALA A 330 -1.98 0.67 -14.04
C ALA A 330 -0.60 0.67 -13.38
N LEU A 331 0.47 0.73 -14.17
CA LEU A 331 1.85 0.69 -13.67
C LEU A 331 2.48 2.08 -13.50
N TRP A 332 1.71 3.15 -13.73
CA TRP A 332 2.13 4.54 -13.56
C TRP A 332 2.14 4.98 -12.10
N GLU A 333 2.78 6.11 -11.82
CA GLU A 333 3.04 6.63 -10.47
C GLU A 333 1.78 6.62 -9.60
N LYS A 334 0.67 7.19 -10.06
CA LYS A 334 -0.54 7.40 -9.26
C LYS A 334 -1.27 6.13 -8.79
N SER A 335 -1.11 5.02 -9.50
CA SER A 335 -1.61 3.71 -9.05
C SER A 335 -0.66 3.00 -8.09
N ASN A 336 0.61 3.42 -8.03
CA ASN A 336 1.65 2.66 -7.35
C ASN A 336 2.28 3.38 -6.15
N HIS A 337 2.37 4.73 -6.18
CA HIS A 337 2.95 5.52 -5.11
C HIS A 337 1.96 5.64 -3.94
N VAL A 338 2.42 5.26 -2.73
CA VAL A 338 1.56 5.08 -1.56
C VAL A 338 2.19 5.65 -0.29
N PRO A 339 1.41 6.09 0.69
CA PRO A 339 1.92 6.41 2.02
C PRO A 339 2.48 5.15 2.70
N PHE A 340 3.68 5.28 3.25
CA PHE A 340 4.34 4.25 4.06
C PHE A 340 5.13 4.90 5.20
N ILE A 341 4.76 4.54 6.43
CA ILE A 341 5.36 5.09 7.66
C ILE A 341 5.70 3.94 8.60
N VAL A 342 6.89 3.99 9.20
CA VAL A 342 7.31 3.07 10.25
C VAL A 342 7.76 3.85 11.47
N VAL A 343 7.18 3.54 12.62
CA VAL A 343 7.61 4.01 13.93
C VAL A 343 8.07 2.79 14.74
N ALA A 344 9.35 2.73 15.09
CA ALA A 344 9.92 1.64 15.88
C ALA A 344 10.72 2.23 17.04
N PRO A 345 10.15 2.22 18.28
CA PRO A 345 10.80 2.82 19.44
C PRO A 345 12.22 2.27 19.66
N GLY A 346 13.20 3.18 19.81
CA GLY A 346 14.61 2.84 19.98
C GLY A 346 15.33 2.41 18.68
N VAL A 347 14.66 2.50 17.51
CA VAL A 347 15.24 2.18 16.19
C VAL A 347 15.11 3.36 15.23
N THR A 348 13.90 3.91 15.06
CA THR A 348 13.65 5.04 14.17
C THR A 348 13.92 6.37 14.85
N GLY A 349 14.53 7.33 14.13
CA GLY A 349 14.53 8.75 14.51
C GLY A 349 13.12 9.34 14.41
N GLU A 350 12.91 10.52 15.02
CA GLU A 350 11.66 11.26 14.94
C GLU A 350 11.66 12.20 13.75
N GLY A 351 10.57 12.16 12.93
CA GLY A 351 10.39 13.05 11.79
C GLY A 351 11.31 12.81 10.59
N GLU A 352 11.97 11.65 10.56
CA GLU A 352 12.89 11.29 9.48
C GLU A 352 12.15 11.00 8.16
N ARG A 353 12.81 11.31 7.05
CA ARG A 353 12.28 11.12 5.70
C ARG A 353 13.26 10.31 4.85
N CYS A 354 12.88 9.11 4.46
CA CYS A 354 13.64 8.27 3.56
C CYS A 354 13.22 8.53 2.10
N GLN A 355 14.17 8.95 1.26
CA GLN A 355 13.94 9.18 -0.17
C GLN A 355 14.32 7.98 -1.05
N ARG A 356 14.83 6.90 -0.47
CA ARG A 356 15.16 5.68 -1.21
C ARG A 356 13.87 5.02 -1.71
N PRO A 357 13.80 4.63 -3.00
CA PRO A 357 12.63 3.91 -3.51
C PRO A 357 12.54 2.53 -2.86
N VAL A 358 11.39 2.22 -2.29
CA VAL A 358 11.08 0.92 -1.71
C VAL A 358 9.73 0.44 -2.19
N ASP A 359 9.51 -0.85 -2.31
CA ASP A 359 8.16 -1.38 -2.44
C ASP A 359 7.72 -2.10 -1.15
N LEU A 360 6.43 -2.27 -0.97
CA LEU A 360 5.85 -2.79 0.28
C LEU A 360 6.25 -4.24 0.61
N SER A 361 6.99 -4.95 -0.26
CA SER A 361 7.53 -6.27 0.09
C SER A 361 8.55 -6.23 1.22
N VAL A 362 9.10 -5.04 1.51
CA VAL A 362 10.01 -4.82 2.64
C VAL A 362 9.32 -5.01 4.00
N ILE A 363 7.99 -4.88 4.08
CA ILE A 363 7.25 -4.90 5.35
C ILE A 363 7.41 -6.23 6.09
N TYR A 364 7.26 -7.36 5.38
CA TYR A 364 7.29 -8.68 6.00
C TYR A 364 8.64 -8.98 6.69
N PRO A 365 9.79 -8.91 6.01
CA PRO A 365 11.09 -9.16 6.65
C PRO A 365 11.43 -8.11 7.71
N THR A 366 11.09 -6.83 7.48
CA THR A 366 11.38 -5.75 8.43
C THR A 366 10.66 -5.95 9.76
N LEU A 367 9.38 -6.31 9.74
CA LEU A 367 8.62 -6.56 10.96
C LEU A 367 9.14 -7.76 11.75
N LEU A 368 9.53 -8.84 11.07
CA LEU A 368 10.15 -9.98 11.75
C LEU A 368 11.44 -9.57 12.43
N GLU A 369 12.30 -8.84 11.74
CA GLU A 369 13.60 -8.39 12.24
C GLU A 369 13.44 -7.39 13.40
N LEU A 370 12.57 -6.37 13.28
CA LEU A 370 12.26 -5.42 14.34
C LEU A 370 11.71 -6.09 15.62
N SER A 371 11.03 -7.20 15.48
CA SER A 371 10.43 -7.94 16.60
C SER A 371 11.32 -9.05 17.12
N GLY A 372 12.55 -9.21 16.61
CA GLY A 372 13.47 -10.28 17.00
C GLY A 372 12.94 -11.68 16.68
N LEU A 373 12.09 -11.79 15.66
CA LEU A 373 11.53 -13.08 15.22
C LEU A 373 12.42 -13.74 14.17
N PRO A 374 12.40 -15.08 14.08
CA PRO A 374 13.16 -15.79 13.05
C PRO A 374 12.80 -15.31 11.65
N GLY A 375 13.83 -15.05 10.84
CA GLY A 375 13.64 -14.72 9.42
C GLY A 375 12.89 -15.83 8.68
N ALA A 376 12.15 -15.43 7.65
CA ALA A 376 11.47 -16.36 6.75
C ALA A 376 11.90 -16.08 5.30
N LYS A 377 11.98 -17.11 4.47
CA LYS A 377 12.26 -16.92 3.04
C LYS A 377 11.19 -16.00 2.44
N CYS A 378 11.60 -14.86 1.90
CA CYS A 378 10.74 -13.87 1.27
C CYS A 378 11.47 -13.21 0.08
N ASP A 379 10.70 -12.50 -0.76
CA ASP A 379 11.25 -11.85 -1.96
C ASP A 379 11.70 -10.41 -1.70
N GLY A 380 11.23 -9.79 -0.61
CA GLY A 380 11.64 -8.46 -0.18
C GLY A 380 12.87 -8.50 0.74
N LEU A 381 13.62 -7.41 0.75
CA LEU A 381 14.67 -7.15 1.73
C LEU A 381 14.12 -6.42 2.94
N SER A 382 14.78 -6.59 4.09
CA SER A 382 14.44 -5.77 5.28
C SER A 382 14.86 -4.32 5.06
N ALA A 383 13.96 -3.39 5.37
CA ALA A 383 14.23 -1.96 5.38
C ALA A 383 14.84 -1.49 6.72
N LEU A 384 15.23 -2.39 7.63
CA LEU A 384 15.85 -2.01 8.91
C LEU A 384 17.07 -1.08 8.76
N PRO A 385 17.96 -1.24 7.76
CA PRO A 385 19.04 -0.26 7.52
C PRO A 385 18.49 1.14 7.28
N LEU A 386 17.45 1.29 6.44
CA LEU A 386 16.80 2.58 6.15
C LEU A 386 16.03 3.16 7.33
N LEU A 387 15.57 2.33 8.26
CA LEU A 387 14.93 2.80 9.49
C LEU A 387 15.92 3.36 10.51
N ARG A 388 17.19 2.91 10.47
CA ARG A 388 18.29 3.39 11.32
C ARG A 388 18.98 4.61 10.72
N ASP A 389 19.15 4.60 9.40
CA ASP A 389 19.79 5.65 8.62
C ASP A 389 19.05 5.80 7.27
N PRO A 390 18.10 6.73 7.17
CA PRO A 390 17.30 6.94 5.96
C PRO A 390 18.11 7.28 4.70
N ASP A 391 19.34 7.76 4.88
CA ASP A 391 20.25 8.15 3.80
C ASP A 391 21.27 7.07 3.41
N CYS A 392 21.29 5.94 4.13
CA CYS A 392 22.24 4.86 3.83
C CYS A 392 22.09 4.37 2.38
N GLU A 393 23.15 3.71 1.87
CA GLU A 393 23.13 3.14 0.52
C GLU A 393 22.04 2.08 0.38
N TRP A 394 21.19 2.25 -0.65
CA TRP A 394 20.11 1.33 -0.99
C TRP A 394 20.06 1.12 -2.50
N LYS A 395 20.52 -0.04 -2.97
CA LYS A 395 20.66 -0.32 -4.42
C LYS A 395 19.40 -0.88 -5.06
N GLN A 396 18.48 -1.42 -4.27
CA GLN A 396 17.30 -2.09 -4.80
C GLN A 396 16.23 -1.07 -5.19
N PRO A 397 15.81 -1.02 -6.47
CA PRO A 397 14.66 -0.24 -6.88
C PRO A 397 13.36 -0.90 -6.40
N ALA A 398 12.27 -0.14 -6.41
CA ALA A 398 10.95 -0.69 -6.20
C ALA A 398 10.46 -1.44 -7.46
N LEU A 399 9.85 -2.61 -7.26
CA LEU A 399 9.32 -3.47 -8.33
C LEU A 399 7.83 -3.70 -8.14
N MET A 400 7.04 -3.28 -9.11
CA MET A 400 5.59 -3.46 -9.17
C MET A 400 5.22 -4.44 -10.29
N THR A 401 4.19 -5.26 -10.06
CA THR A 401 3.70 -6.23 -11.06
C THR A 401 2.19 -6.15 -11.17
N TYR A 402 1.65 -5.98 -12.37
CA TYR A 402 0.22 -6.06 -12.63
C TYR A 402 -0.11 -7.02 -13.79
N GLY A 403 -0.69 -8.17 -13.44
CA GLY A 403 -0.79 -9.29 -14.37
C GLY A 403 0.58 -9.92 -14.66
N ARG A 404 0.59 -11.06 -15.30
CA ARG A 404 1.83 -11.75 -15.67
C ARG A 404 2.51 -11.02 -16.84
N GLY A 405 3.81 -10.78 -16.73
CA GLY A 405 4.61 -10.13 -17.78
C GLY A 405 4.56 -8.61 -17.82
N ASN A 406 3.77 -7.97 -16.94
CA ASN A 406 3.72 -6.51 -16.88
C ASN A 406 4.34 -6.02 -15.58
N HIS A 407 5.42 -5.25 -15.68
CA HIS A 407 6.21 -4.80 -14.55
C HIS A 407 6.59 -3.33 -14.68
N ALA A 408 6.70 -2.67 -13.54
CA ALA A 408 7.37 -1.37 -13.43
C ALA A 408 8.52 -1.46 -12.44
N VAL A 409 9.64 -0.83 -12.79
CA VAL A 409 10.80 -0.66 -11.93
C VAL A 409 10.97 0.83 -11.66
N ARG A 410 11.00 1.22 -10.38
CA ARG A 410 11.15 2.61 -9.95
C ARG A 410 12.46 2.78 -9.18
N SER A 411 13.45 3.39 -9.83
CA SER A 411 14.70 3.84 -9.20
C SER A 411 14.56 5.27 -8.65
N GLU A 412 15.61 5.90 -8.17
CA GLU A 412 15.54 7.27 -7.64
C GLU A 412 15.09 8.29 -8.70
N ARG A 413 15.57 8.12 -9.94
CA ARG A 413 15.30 9.05 -11.05
C ARG A 413 14.25 8.52 -12.01
N TRP A 414 14.30 7.23 -12.35
CA TRP A 414 13.59 6.68 -13.48
C TRP A 414 12.44 5.78 -13.08
N ARG A 415 11.34 5.83 -13.86
CA ARG A 415 10.35 4.76 -13.94
C ARG A 415 10.47 4.10 -15.29
N TYR A 416 10.76 2.80 -15.27
CA TYR A 416 10.75 1.93 -16.44
C TYR A 416 9.59 0.97 -16.33
N ILE A 417 8.80 0.84 -17.40
CA ILE A 417 7.68 -0.10 -17.49
C ILE A 417 7.91 -1.03 -18.68
N ARG A 418 7.74 -2.31 -18.47
CA ARG A 418 7.74 -3.34 -19.48
C ARG A 418 6.43 -4.09 -19.47
N TYR A 419 5.81 -4.22 -20.63
CA TYR A 419 4.56 -4.94 -20.82
C TYR A 419 4.78 -6.36 -21.34
N ALA A 420 3.75 -7.23 -21.22
CA ALA A 420 3.80 -8.62 -21.63
C ALA A 420 3.99 -8.82 -23.16
N ASP A 421 3.59 -7.82 -23.96
CA ASP A 421 3.80 -7.79 -25.41
C ASP A 421 5.22 -7.33 -25.80
N GLY A 422 6.04 -6.97 -24.82
CA GLY A 422 7.41 -6.48 -24.98
C GLY A 422 7.52 -4.98 -25.19
N SER A 423 6.42 -4.23 -25.29
CA SER A 423 6.45 -2.77 -25.35
C SER A 423 6.90 -2.14 -24.03
N GLU A 424 7.42 -0.91 -24.10
CA GLU A 424 8.12 -0.28 -22.99
C GLU A 424 7.71 1.18 -22.81
N GLU A 425 7.79 1.65 -21.56
CA GLU A 425 7.76 3.07 -21.21
C GLU A 425 8.95 3.43 -20.32
N LEU A 426 9.41 4.68 -20.42
CA LEU A 426 10.48 5.23 -19.59
C LEU A 426 10.17 6.69 -19.29
N TYR A 427 10.25 7.06 -18.00
CA TYR A 427 9.98 8.42 -17.53
C TYR A 427 11.08 8.90 -16.59
N ASP A 428 11.55 10.14 -16.80
CA ASP A 428 12.53 10.81 -15.97
C ASP A 428 11.85 11.69 -14.92
N HIS A 429 11.70 11.20 -13.71
CA HIS A 429 11.01 11.92 -12.63
C HIS A 429 11.72 13.18 -12.12
N THR A 430 12.96 13.46 -12.56
CA THR A 430 13.63 14.73 -12.23
C THR A 430 13.09 15.90 -13.04
N ILE A 431 12.51 15.64 -14.21
CA ILE A 431 11.98 16.67 -15.12
C ILE A 431 10.52 16.41 -15.51
N ASP A 432 10.03 15.21 -15.36
CA ASP A 432 8.65 14.80 -15.68
C ASP A 432 8.04 13.94 -14.56
N PRO A 433 7.73 14.54 -13.40
CA PRO A 433 7.14 13.81 -12.27
C PRO A 433 5.71 13.33 -12.53
N HIS A 434 5.06 13.82 -13.59
CA HIS A 434 3.71 13.42 -14.00
C HIS A 434 3.69 12.33 -15.07
N GLU A 435 4.85 11.87 -15.54
CA GLU A 435 4.96 10.83 -16.57
C GLU A 435 4.26 11.19 -17.88
N TRP A 436 4.32 12.47 -18.29
CA TRP A 436 3.63 12.97 -19.50
C TRP A 436 4.32 12.59 -20.79
N ARG A 437 5.64 12.32 -20.75
CA ARG A 437 6.42 12.04 -21.96
C ARG A 437 7.15 10.70 -21.87
N ASN A 438 6.68 9.71 -22.60
CA ASN A 438 7.37 8.43 -22.76
C ASN A 438 8.64 8.59 -23.61
N VAL A 439 9.82 8.42 -23.02
CA VAL A 439 11.11 8.54 -23.71
C VAL A 439 11.74 7.19 -24.08
N ALA A 440 11.02 6.07 -23.88
CA ALA A 440 11.55 4.72 -24.11
C ALA A 440 12.00 4.47 -25.57
N GLY A 441 11.45 5.21 -26.53
CA GLY A 441 11.81 5.11 -27.94
C GLY A 441 13.14 5.79 -28.31
N SER A 442 13.74 6.60 -27.43
CA SER A 442 14.97 7.32 -27.71
C SER A 442 16.20 6.41 -27.50
N PRO A 443 17.08 6.25 -28.50
CA PRO A 443 18.26 5.37 -28.40
C PRO A 443 19.22 5.77 -27.27
N GLU A 444 19.27 7.04 -26.89
CA GLU A 444 20.12 7.57 -25.83
C GLU A 444 19.84 6.93 -24.46
N TRP A 445 18.60 6.41 -24.23
CA TRP A 445 18.19 5.81 -22.95
C TRP A 445 18.26 4.29 -22.93
N GLU A 446 18.86 3.64 -23.96
CA GLU A 446 18.93 2.18 -24.00
C GLU A 446 19.73 1.59 -22.84
N ALA A 447 20.80 2.26 -22.41
CA ALA A 447 21.59 1.84 -21.25
C ALA A 447 20.77 1.90 -19.96
N VAL A 448 19.97 2.96 -19.78
CA VAL A 448 19.06 3.11 -18.64
C VAL A 448 17.97 2.02 -18.63
N LYS A 449 17.38 1.74 -19.79
CA LYS A 449 16.40 0.64 -19.92
C LYS A 449 17.03 -0.72 -19.60
N ALA A 450 18.24 -0.98 -20.10
CA ALA A 450 18.95 -2.23 -19.85
C ALA A 450 19.23 -2.43 -18.34
N GLU A 451 19.67 -1.39 -17.64
CA GLU A 451 19.87 -1.40 -16.20
C GLU A 451 18.57 -1.76 -15.45
N HIS A 452 17.45 -1.12 -15.81
CA HIS A 452 16.17 -1.36 -15.16
C HIS A 452 15.57 -2.73 -15.53
N ARG A 453 15.81 -3.18 -16.77
CA ARG A 453 15.38 -4.50 -17.25
C ARG A 453 16.03 -5.63 -16.46
N ALA A 454 17.25 -5.43 -15.94
CA ALA A 454 17.94 -6.41 -15.12
C ALA A 454 17.23 -6.72 -13.78
N TRP A 455 16.36 -5.82 -13.31
CA TRP A 455 15.56 -5.99 -12.09
C TRP A 455 14.24 -6.72 -12.31
N LEU A 456 13.87 -6.97 -13.56
CA LEU A 456 12.63 -7.71 -13.86
C LEU A 456 12.75 -9.17 -13.40
N PRO A 457 11.65 -9.81 -13.01
CA PRO A 457 11.66 -11.21 -12.62
C PRO A 457 12.19 -12.12 -13.75
N ALA A 458 13.25 -12.87 -13.48
CA ALA A 458 13.81 -13.83 -14.45
C ALA A 458 12.85 -15.01 -14.70
N LYS A 459 11.97 -15.30 -13.75
CA LYS A 459 10.94 -16.36 -13.83
C LYS A 459 9.64 -15.83 -13.24
N GLU A 460 8.55 -16.23 -13.86
CA GLU A 460 7.21 -15.88 -13.40
C GLU A 460 6.34 -17.12 -13.27
N ALA A 461 5.72 -17.26 -12.11
CA ALA A 461 4.75 -18.31 -11.87
C ALA A 461 3.54 -18.20 -12.81
N VAL A 462 2.97 -19.33 -13.16
CA VAL A 462 1.69 -19.35 -13.89
C VAL A 462 0.61 -18.76 -13.01
N ALA A 463 -0.31 -18.00 -13.61
CA ALA A 463 -1.44 -17.42 -12.88
C ALA A 463 -2.25 -18.53 -12.18
N VAL A 464 -2.53 -18.32 -10.90
CA VAL A 464 -3.37 -19.24 -10.14
C VAL A 464 -4.84 -19.12 -10.53
N SER A 465 -5.59 -20.20 -10.31
CA SER A 465 -7.02 -20.21 -10.60
C SER A 465 -7.76 -19.17 -9.76
N ASN A 466 -8.79 -18.60 -10.35
CA ASN A 466 -9.68 -17.69 -9.66
C ASN A 466 -10.61 -18.46 -8.70
N LEU A 467 -11.00 -17.78 -7.61
CA LEU A 467 -12.10 -18.23 -6.77
C LEU A 467 -13.35 -18.29 -7.63
N LYS A 468 -14.07 -19.40 -7.55
CA LYS A 468 -15.39 -19.52 -8.15
C LYS A 468 -16.32 -18.61 -7.35
N ARG A 469 -16.97 -17.66 -8.05
CA ARG A 469 -18.01 -16.80 -7.47
C ARG A 469 -19.30 -17.56 -7.29
#